data_287e2be448789aa2536744cdfb782787
#
_entry.id   287e2be448789aa2536744cdfb782787
#
_cell.length_a   1.000
_cell.length_b   1.000
_cell.length_c   1.000
_cell.angle_alpha   90.00
_cell.angle_beta   90.00
_cell.angle_gamma   90.00
#
_symmetry.space_group_name_H-M   'P 1'
#
loop_
_entity.id
_entity.type
_entity.pdbx_description
1 polymer ?
#
loop_
_entity_poly.entity_id
_entity_poly.type
_entity_poly.pdbx_seq_one_letter_code
_entity_poly.pdbx_strand_id
1 'polypeptide(L)'
;QVDDKVADEYYGSRAYESRIGAWASKQSSILKNRNELLNNIEDFKKKYNDKDDVPRPSYWSGWNLKPSSVEFWLDGENRIHERLKYILESKNNWTKTLLSP
;
A
#
# COMPACT_ATOMS: atom_id res chain seq x y z
N GLN A 1 10.18 6.47 3.97
CA GLN A 1 9.18 5.99 4.93
C GLN A 1 8.38 7.17 5.46
N VAL A 2 7.06 7.00 5.64
CA VAL A 2 6.22 8.01 6.27
C VAL A 2 6.50 8.07 7.77
N ASP A 3 6.17 9.21 8.41
CA ASP A 3 6.24 9.33 9.86
C ASP A 3 5.14 8.52 10.57
N ASP A 4 5.29 8.31 11.87
CA ASP A 4 4.36 7.50 12.66
C ASP A 4 2.94 8.07 12.66
N LYS A 5 2.80 9.39 12.69
CA LYS A 5 1.47 10.04 12.68
C LYS A 5 0.70 9.67 11.41
N VAL A 6 1.33 9.79 10.24
CA VAL A 6 0.71 9.43 8.94
C VAL A 6 0.40 7.93 8.90
N ALA A 7 1.31 7.09 9.37
CA ALA A 7 1.10 5.65 9.43
C ALA A 7 -0.06 5.28 10.35
N ASP A 8 -0.16 5.90 11.53
CA ASP A 8 -1.23 5.65 12.50
C ASP A 8 -2.60 6.10 11.96
N GLU A 9 -2.68 7.27 11.35
CA GLU A 9 -3.90 7.78 10.73
C GLU A 9 -4.41 6.84 9.63
N TYR A 10 -3.52 6.42 8.75
CA TYR A 10 -3.90 5.50 7.67
C TYR A 10 -4.26 4.11 8.21
N TYR A 11 -3.50 3.58 9.15
CA TYR A 11 -3.82 2.31 9.80
C TYR A 11 -5.19 2.34 10.47
N GLY A 12 -5.48 3.40 11.23
CA GLY A 12 -6.76 3.59 11.89
C GLY A 12 -7.96 3.70 10.95
N SER A 13 -7.75 4.18 9.71
CA SER A 13 -8.79 4.26 8.69
C SER A 13 -9.19 2.93 8.06
N ARG A 14 -8.39 1.88 8.26
CA ARG A 14 -8.65 0.55 7.69
C ARG A 14 -9.74 -0.20 8.44
N ALA A 15 -10.43 -1.09 7.76
CA ALA A 15 -11.42 -1.98 8.39
C ALA A 15 -10.80 -2.80 9.52
N TYR A 16 -11.59 -3.11 10.53
CA TYR A 16 -11.15 -3.87 11.72
C TYR A 16 -10.45 -5.19 11.34
N GLU A 17 -11.04 -5.97 10.45
CA GLU A 17 -10.46 -7.25 10.00
C GLU A 17 -9.09 -7.06 9.33
N SER A 18 -8.90 -5.97 8.60
CA SER A 18 -7.62 -5.65 7.97
C SER A 18 -6.56 -5.25 9.00
N ARG A 19 -6.96 -4.55 10.05
CA ARG A 19 -6.07 -4.19 11.16
C ARG A 19 -5.67 -5.42 11.98
N ILE A 20 -6.63 -6.31 12.27
CA ILE A 20 -6.35 -7.60 12.92
C ILE A 20 -5.46 -8.46 12.04
N GLY A 21 -5.72 -8.51 10.72
CA GLY A 21 -4.89 -9.27 9.77
C GLY A 21 -3.42 -8.82 9.77
N ALA A 22 -3.17 -7.52 9.95
CA ALA A 22 -1.80 -6.99 10.06
C ALA A 22 -1.04 -7.55 11.28
N TRP A 23 -1.72 -7.82 12.38
CA TRP A 23 -1.14 -8.48 13.54
C TRP A 23 -1.00 -9.99 13.36
N ALA A 24 -2.03 -10.63 12.78
CA ALA A 24 -2.09 -12.09 12.66
C ALA A 24 -1.18 -12.67 11.58
N SER A 25 -0.86 -11.87 10.55
CA SER A 25 -0.08 -12.29 9.39
C SER A 25 1.34 -11.77 9.45
N LYS A 26 2.32 -12.66 9.57
CA LYS A 26 3.71 -12.34 9.29
C LYS A 26 3.93 -12.43 7.78
N GLN A 27 3.73 -11.32 7.09
CA GLN A 27 3.73 -11.25 5.62
C GLN A 27 4.92 -11.97 4.99
N SER A 28 4.64 -12.80 4.00
CA SER A 28 5.63 -13.57 3.21
C SER A 28 6.42 -14.64 4.00
N SER A 29 6.07 -14.88 5.26
CA SER A 29 6.63 -16.02 5.98
C SER A 29 5.92 -17.34 5.62
N ILE A 30 6.59 -18.45 5.87
CA ILE A 30 6.03 -19.78 5.61
C ILE A 30 4.91 -20.05 6.61
N LEU A 31 3.75 -20.47 6.11
CA LEU A 31 2.66 -21.04 6.89
C LEU A 31 2.69 -22.57 6.81
N LYS A 32 2.49 -23.25 7.93
CA LYS A 32 2.33 -24.71 7.96
C LYS A 32 1.04 -25.14 7.26
N ASN A 33 -0.04 -24.40 7.51
CA ASN A 33 -1.36 -24.62 6.91
C ASN A 33 -2.23 -23.38 7.09
N ARG A 34 -3.40 -23.38 6.46
CA ARG A 34 -4.36 -22.26 6.55
C ARG A 34 -4.89 -22.04 7.96
N ASN A 35 -5.07 -23.10 8.75
CA ASN A 35 -5.62 -23.01 10.10
C ASN A 35 -4.70 -22.24 11.04
N GLU A 36 -3.40 -22.28 10.87
CA GLU A 36 -2.45 -21.45 11.63
C GLU A 36 -2.81 -19.96 11.54
N LEU A 37 -3.05 -19.46 10.32
CA LEU A 37 -3.44 -18.06 10.11
C LEU A 37 -4.81 -17.76 10.73
N LEU A 38 -5.80 -18.64 10.54
CA LEU A 38 -7.15 -18.44 11.09
C LEU A 38 -7.15 -18.42 12.62
N ASN A 39 -6.36 -19.27 13.24
CA ASN A 39 -6.20 -19.28 14.70
C ASN A 39 -5.51 -17.99 15.19
N ASN A 40 -4.49 -17.51 14.51
CA ASN A 40 -3.85 -16.24 14.83
C ASN A 40 -4.83 -15.07 14.72
N ILE A 41 -5.68 -15.06 13.71
CA ILE A 41 -6.72 -14.04 13.56
C ILE A 41 -7.67 -14.05 14.77
N GLU A 42 -8.15 -15.22 15.18
CA GLU A 42 -9.04 -15.34 16.34
C GLU A 42 -8.36 -14.90 17.65
N ASP A 43 -7.10 -15.26 17.84
CA ASP A 43 -6.32 -14.84 19.02
C ASP A 43 -6.16 -13.32 19.09
N PHE A 44 -5.86 -12.67 17.97
CA PHE A 44 -5.75 -11.21 17.93
C PHE A 44 -7.09 -10.50 18.04
N LYS A 45 -8.20 -11.09 17.55
CA LYS A 45 -9.55 -10.58 17.81
C LYS A 45 -9.90 -10.60 19.28
N LYS A 46 -9.50 -11.62 20.02
CA LYS A 46 -9.66 -11.69 21.46
C LYS A 46 -8.82 -10.67 22.20
N LYS A 47 -7.57 -10.47 21.75
CA LYS A 47 -6.65 -9.50 22.34
C LYS A 47 -7.08 -8.06 22.08
N TYR A 48 -7.52 -7.75 20.86
CA TYR A 48 -7.96 -6.44 20.42
C TYR A 48 -9.44 -6.46 20.04
N ASN A 49 -10.29 -6.72 21.02
CA ASN A 49 -11.74 -6.88 20.84
C ASN A 49 -12.50 -5.56 20.68
N ASP A 50 -11.89 -4.44 21.03
CA ASP A 50 -12.42 -3.11 20.74
C ASP A 50 -12.04 -2.71 19.31
N LYS A 51 -13.04 -2.62 18.42
CA LYS A 51 -12.86 -2.26 17.02
C LYS A 51 -12.27 -0.85 16.81
N ASP A 52 -12.47 0.04 17.79
CA ASP A 52 -11.97 1.41 17.73
C ASP A 52 -10.56 1.57 18.31
N ASP A 53 -10.04 0.52 18.97
CA ASP A 53 -8.75 0.55 19.66
C ASP A 53 -7.87 -0.66 19.28
N VAL A 54 -7.49 -0.74 18.00
CA VAL A 54 -6.50 -1.70 17.54
C VAL A 54 -5.23 -0.93 17.18
N PRO A 55 -4.17 -1.01 17.99
CA PRO A 55 -2.95 -0.26 17.74
C PRO A 55 -2.23 -0.76 16.48
N ARG A 56 -1.46 0.12 15.85
CA ARG A 56 -0.65 -0.25 14.71
C ARG A 56 0.57 -1.08 15.16
N PRO A 57 0.84 -2.23 14.53
CA PRO A 57 2.08 -2.97 14.80
C PRO A 57 3.30 -2.11 14.43
N SER A 58 4.39 -2.22 15.18
CA SER A 58 5.61 -1.43 14.95
C SER A 58 6.26 -1.69 13.57
N TYR A 59 6.05 -2.86 13.01
CA TYR A 59 6.54 -3.24 11.69
C TYR A 59 5.65 -2.78 10.53
N TRP A 60 4.45 -2.24 10.83
CA TRP A 60 3.52 -1.76 9.81
C TRP A 60 3.71 -0.27 9.57
N SER A 61 4.07 0.10 8.36
CA SER A 61 4.30 1.48 7.97
C SER A 61 3.97 1.68 6.49
N GLY A 62 4.30 2.84 5.96
CA GLY A 62 4.10 3.18 4.56
C GLY A 62 5.27 3.97 3.98
N TRP A 63 5.20 4.19 2.68
CA TRP A 63 6.21 4.90 1.93
C TRP A 63 5.58 5.94 1.03
N ASN A 64 6.17 7.12 0.98
CA ASN A 64 5.82 8.12 -0.01
C ASN A 64 6.72 7.94 -1.24
N LEU A 65 6.11 7.70 -2.39
CA LEU A 65 6.80 7.74 -3.67
C LEU A 65 6.80 9.18 -4.19
N LYS A 66 7.97 9.73 -4.42
CA LYS A 66 8.14 11.02 -5.09
C LYS A 66 8.60 10.76 -6.53
N PRO A 67 7.71 10.84 -7.52
CA PRO A 67 8.07 10.54 -8.89
C PRO A 67 8.94 11.65 -9.48
N SER A 68 9.96 11.29 -10.23
CA SER A 68 10.71 12.19 -11.12
C SER A 68 10.19 12.17 -12.54
N SER A 69 9.49 11.11 -12.92
CA SER A 69 8.75 11.00 -14.17
C SER A 69 7.52 10.13 -14.02
N VAL A 70 6.52 10.40 -14.84
CA VAL A 70 5.28 9.61 -14.92
C VAL A 70 4.95 9.40 -16.38
N GLU A 71 4.66 8.18 -16.79
CA GLU A 71 4.22 7.87 -18.14
C GLU A 71 2.79 7.33 -18.11
N PHE A 72 1.92 7.91 -18.93
CA PHE A 72 0.57 7.44 -19.15
C PHE A 72 0.50 6.66 -20.46
N TRP A 73 -0.09 5.49 -20.39
CA TRP A 73 -0.28 4.60 -21.51
C TRP A 73 -1.76 4.45 -21.83
N LEU A 74 -2.09 4.60 -23.12
CA LEU A 74 -3.41 4.26 -23.64
C LEU A 74 -3.22 3.14 -24.69
N ASP A 75 -3.91 2.03 -24.46
CA ASP A 75 -3.83 0.89 -25.36
C ASP A 75 -4.45 1.22 -26.73
N GLY A 76 -3.72 0.94 -27.79
CA GLY A 76 -4.11 1.18 -29.18
C GLY A 76 -4.13 -0.12 -29.97
N GLU A 77 -4.94 -0.17 -31.04
CA GLU A 77 -4.99 -1.29 -31.96
C GLU A 77 -3.61 -1.52 -32.64
N ASN A 78 -3.31 -2.78 -32.92
CA ASN A 78 -2.09 -3.20 -33.62
C ASN A 78 -0.81 -2.76 -32.90
N ARG A 79 -0.84 -2.65 -31.57
CA ARG A 79 0.28 -2.17 -30.73
C ARG A 79 0.69 -0.73 -30.98
N ILE A 80 -0.14 0.05 -31.67
CA ILE A 80 0.09 1.49 -31.87
C ILE A 80 -0.48 2.23 -30.66
N HIS A 81 0.22 2.11 -29.53
CA HIS A 81 -0.17 2.68 -28.27
C HIS A 81 0.12 4.19 -28.23
N GLU A 82 -0.70 4.92 -27.48
CA GLU A 82 -0.40 6.31 -27.16
C GLU A 82 0.38 6.36 -25.84
N ARG A 83 1.48 7.10 -25.82
CA ARG A 83 2.35 7.24 -24.66
C ARG A 83 2.62 8.72 -24.39
N LEU A 84 2.27 9.18 -23.20
CA LEU A 84 2.50 10.53 -22.74
C LEU A 84 3.38 10.51 -21.50
N LYS A 85 4.56 11.08 -21.56
CA LYS A 85 5.51 11.14 -20.46
C LYS A 85 5.62 12.54 -19.88
N TYR A 86 5.50 12.63 -18.57
CA TYR A 86 5.80 13.83 -17.78
C TYR A 86 7.14 13.66 -17.09
N ILE A 87 7.97 14.70 -17.16
CA ILE A 87 9.27 14.75 -16.47
C ILE A 87 9.28 15.96 -15.54
N LEU A 88 9.71 15.75 -14.31
CA LEU A 88 9.90 16.83 -13.35
C LEU A 88 11.24 17.52 -13.61
N GLU A 89 11.21 18.74 -14.14
CA GLU A 89 12.41 19.52 -14.45
C GLU A 89 12.93 20.28 -13.23
N SER A 90 12.01 20.85 -12.45
CA SER A 90 12.31 21.57 -11.25
C SER A 90 11.10 21.52 -10.32
N LYS A 91 11.20 22.10 -9.12
CA LYS A 91 10.11 22.08 -8.14
C LYS A 91 8.76 22.48 -8.75
N ASN A 92 7.81 21.54 -8.81
CA ASN A 92 6.47 21.71 -9.36
C ASN A 92 6.42 22.08 -10.85
N ASN A 93 7.52 21.97 -11.58
CA ASN A 93 7.58 22.24 -13.01
C ASN A 93 7.72 20.95 -13.81
N TRP A 94 6.61 20.52 -14.41
CA TRP A 94 6.51 19.31 -15.22
C TRP A 94 6.46 19.65 -16.70
N THR A 95 7.29 19.00 -17.49
CA THR A 95 7.21 19.01 -18.95
C THR A 95 6.59 17.71 -19.45
N LYS A 96 5.87 17.79 -20.57
CA LYS A 96 5.22 16.62 -21.17
C LYS A 96 5.72 16.38 -22.60
N THR A 97 5.84 15.12 -22.96
CA THR A 97 6.32 14.68 -24.27
C THR A 97 5.56 13.45 -24.73
N LEU A 98 5.18 13.41 -25.98
CA LEU A 98 4.65 12.21 -26.60
C LEU A 98 5.80 11.28 -26.95
N LEU A 99 5.62 9.99 -26.71
CA LEU A 99 6.60 8.96 -27.06
C LEU A 99 6.04 8.04 -28.14
N SER A 100 6.91 7.58 -29.01
CA SER A 100 6.56 6.50 -29.95
C SER A 100 6.27 5.20 -29.22
N PRO A 101 5.27 4.45 -29.67
CA PRO A 101 4.94 3.15 -29.08
C PRO A 101 6.03 2.09 -29.35
#